data_ac0b3df7f59097d30a73a0b9fa320f8f
#
_entry.id   ac0b3df7f59097d30a73a0b9fa320f8f
#
_cell.length_a   1.000
_cell.length_b   1.000
_cell.length_c   1.000
_cell.angle_alpha   90.00
_cell.angle_beta   90.00
_cell.angle_gamma   90.00
#
_symmetry.space_group_name_H-M   'P 1'
#
loop_
_entity.id
_entity.type
_entity.pdbx_description
1 polymer ?
#
loop_
_entity_poly.entity_id
_entity_poly.type
_entity_poly.pdbx_seq_one_letter_code
_entity_poly.pdbx_strand_id
1 'polypeptide(L)'
;ESAFKDKLNLYAGKNAVDKARQEGGAVAVFGKGWGGELRLPQRKGVGSYFVDWVLARLDACGELAELTAIEVQTIDTTGSYGNARKSLSEERKVIADTVGLNWENVSKRIIPQIIYKGQVLQREDLCRSGLYFVCPHPVYHRVLERLGGKEKLPVCPSQPASIHFVSYDFIGNKVPDGCIMPLGVV
;
A
#
# COMPACT_ATOMS: atom_id res chain seq x y z
N GLU A 1 4.99 6.30 -12.81
CA GLU A 1 3.65 6.30 -13.47
C GLU A 1 2.60 6.62 -12.41
N SER A 2 1.70 7.55 -12.67
CA SER A 2 0.65 7.90 -11.72
C SER A 2 -0.47 6.86 -11.76
N ALA A 3 -1.11 6.61 -10.63
CA ALA A 3 -2.27 5.72 -10.54
C ALA A 3 -3.43 6.19 -11.44
N PHE A 4 -3.46 7.47 -11.74
CA PHE A 4 -4.35 8.12 -12.70
C PHE A 4 -3.54 8.76 -13.81
N LYS A 5 -4.09 8.82 -15.02
CA LYS A 5 -3.42 9.37 -16.19
C LYS A 5 -3.15 10.89 -16.09
N ASP A 6 -3.94 11.58 -15.28
CA ASP A 6 -3.87 13.03 -15.13
C ASP A 6 -2.96 13.42 -13.97
N LYS A 7 -2.26 14.54 -14.11
CA LYS A 7 -1.50 15.17 -13.02
C LYS A 7 -2.45 16.01 -12.17
N LEU A 8 -3.07 15.41 -11.18
CA LEU A 8 -3.98 16.05 -10.25
C LEU A 8 -3.35 16.20 -8.87
N ASN A 9 -3.73 17.26 -8.16
CA ASN A 9 -3.29 17.46 -6.78
C ASN A 9 -4.05 16.55 -5.83
N LEU A 10 -3.37 16.13 -4.74
CA LEU A 10 -3.93 15.28 -3.71
C LEU A 10 -4.41 16.12 -2.52
N TYR A 11 -5.60 15.83 -2.05
CA TYR A 11 -6.22 16.50 -0.90
C TYR A 11 -6.83 15.50 0.06
N ALA A 12 -6.84 15.83 1.35
CA ALA A 12 -7.62 15.05 2.34
C ALA A 12 -9.11 15.08 1.96
N GLY A 13 -9.78 13.92 2.07
CA GLY A 13 -11.08 13.66 1.48
C GLY A 13 -12.13 14.77 1.61
N LYS A 14 -12.26 15.40 2.79
CA LYS A 14 -13.26 16.46 3.02
C LYS A 14 -13.05 17.72 2.17
N ASN A 15 -11.82 18.06 1.86
CA ASN A 15 -11.48 19.29 1.14
C ASN A 15 -11.35 19.08 -0.38
N ALA A 16 -11.32 17.83 -0.81
CA ALA A 16 -11.03 17.48 -2.19
C ALA A 16 -12.13 17.92 -3.17
N VAL A 17 -13.41 17.92 -2.74
CA VAL A 17 -14.54 18.30 -3.60
C VAL A 17 -14.47 19.78 -4.00
N ASP A 18 -14.23 20.65 -3.02
CA ASP A 18 -14.11 22.09 -3.31
C ASP A 18 -12.88 22.39 -4.15
N LYS A 19 -11.78 21.69 -3.89
CA LYS A 19 -10.56 21.79 -4.67
C LYS A 19 -10.74 21.28 -6.10
N ALA A 20 -11.45 20.19 -6.30
CA ALA A 20 -11.77 19.67 -7.62
C ALA A 20 -12.54 20.68 -8.45
N ARG A 21 -13.53 21.35 -7.85
CA ARG A 21 -14.30 22.41 -8.53
C ARG A 21 -13.47 23.65 -8.87
N GLN A 22 -12.50 23.98 -8.02
CA GLN A 22 -11.62 25.15 -8.25
C GLN A 22 -10.53 24.89 -9.29
N GLU A 23 -10.01 23.68 -9.35
CA GLU A 23 -8.81 23.31 -10.11
C GLU A 23 -9.12 22.48 -11.37
N GLY A 24 -10.40 22.16 -11.59
CA GLY A 24 -10.82 21.35 -12.74
C GLY A 24 -10.66 19.83 -12.53
N GLY A 25 -10.49 19.41 -11.30
CA GLY A 25 -10.33 18.03 -10.86
C GLY A 25 -9.34 17.91 -9.72
N ALA A 26 -9.45 16.84 -8.92
CA ALA A 26 -8.57 16.55 -7.80
C ALA A 26 -8.53 15.08 -7.47
N VAL A 27 -7.59 14.66 -6.63
CA VAL A 27 -7.57 13.33 -6.03
C VAL A 27 -7.84 13.45 -4.54
N ALA A 28 -8.96 12.90 -4.09
CA ALA A 28 -9.27 12.75 -2.67
C ALA A 28 -8.54 11.54 -2.09
N VAL A 29 -7.90 11.72 -0.94
CA VAL A 29 -7.20 10.66 -0.21
C VAL A 29 -7.99 10.29 1.03
N PHE A 30 -8.31 9.02 1.19
CA PHE A 30 -8.94 8.44 2.37
C PHE A 30 -8.06 7.33 2.92
N GLY A 31 -8.01 7.18 4.23
CA GLY A 31 -7.24 6.14 4.89
C GLY A 31 -7.14 6.38 6.39
N LYS A 32 -6.32 5.58 7.06
CA LYS A 32 -6.09 5.68 8.50
C LYS A 32 -5.62 7.09 8.87
N GLY A 33 -6.38 7.76 9.74
CA GLY A 33 -6.13 9.15 10.12
C GLY A 33 -6.68 10.21 9.16
N TRP A 34 -7.17 9.81 7.96
CA TRP A 34 -7.66 10.69 6.90
C TRP A 34 -9.05 10.25 6.41
N GLY A 35 -10.03 10.22 7.29
CA GLY A 35 -11.41 9.87 6.96
C GLY A 35 -11.78 8.41 7.20
N GLY A 36 -10.83 7.55 7.57
CA GLY A 36 -11.03 6.15 7.90
C GLY A 36 -10.70 5.17 6.78
N GLU A 37 -10.50 3.92 7.16
CA GLU A 37 -10.23 2.82 6.24
C GLU A 37 -11.51 2.41 5.50
N LEU A 38 -11.43 2.06 4.22
CA LEU A 38 -12.56 1.55 3.46
C LEU A 38 -12.80 0.08 3.80
N ARG A 39 -13.99 -0.22 4.32
CA ARG A 39 -14.42 -1.59 4.54
C ARG A 39 -14.94 -2.19 3.24
N LEU A 40 -14.34 -3.29 2.82
CA LEU A 40 -14.81 -4.03 1.66
C LEU A 40 -16.09 -4.82 1.95
N PRO A 41 -16.97 -5.04 0.94
CA PRO A 41 -18.17 -5.83 1.11
C PRO A 41 -17.87 -7.24 1.64
N GLN A 42 -18.62 -7.67 2.65
CA GLN A 42 -18.48 -8.99 3.24
C GLN A 42 -19.34 -10.04 2.53
N ARG A 43 -18.80 -11.23 2.32
CA ARG A 43 -19.60 -12.44 2.10
C ARG A 43 -19.91 -13.09 3.44
N LYS A 44 -21.07 -13.75 3.59
CA LYS A 44 -21.43 -14.54 4.77
C LYS A 44 -20.30 -15.54 5.09
N GLY A 45 -19.82 -15.52 6.34
CA GLY A 45 -18.79 -16.44 6.82
C GLY A 45 -17.33 -16.02 6.58
N VAL A 46 -17.08 -14.88 5.96
CA VAL A 46 -15.74 -14.33 5.74
C VAL A 46 -15.54 -13.10 6.61
N GLY A 47 -14.35 -12.95 7.19
CA GLY A 47 -14.01 -11.79 8.03
C GLY A 47 -14.11 -10.45 7.30
N SER A 48 -14.14 -9.37 8.06
CA SER A 48 -14.10 -8.01 7.49
C SER A 48 -12.71 -7.73 6.92
N TYR A 49 -12.64 -7.27 5.69
CA TYR A 49 -11.42 -6.78 5.08
C TYR A 49 -11.51 -5.26 4.91
N PHE A 50 -10.41 -4.61 5.14
CA PHE A 50 -10.26 -3.16 4.99
C PHE A 50 -9.15 -2.89 3.99
N VAL A 51 -9.23 -1.76 3.31
CA VAL A 51 -8.15 -1.22 2.49
C VAL A 51 -7.54 -0.06 3.25
N ASP A 52 -6.20 -0.02 3.33
CA ASP A 52 -5.50 0.99 4.11
C ASP A 52 -5.75 2.40 3.59
N TRP A 53 -5.68 2.57 2.25
CA TRP A 53 -5.88 3.85 1.59
C TRP A 53 -6.69 3.70 0.31
N VAL A 54 -7.49 4.73 0.02
CA VAL A 54 -8.21 4.89 -1.25
C VAL A 54 -7.85 6.24 -1.83
N LEU A 55 -7.49 6.26 -3.10
CA LEU A 55 -7.40 7.46 -3.90
C LEU A 55 -8.64 7.54 -4.77
N ALA A 56 -9.40 8.62 -4.64
CA ALA A 56 -10.61 8.86 -5.40
C ALA A 56 -10.42 10.07 -6.33
N ARG A 57 -10.42 9.85 -7.63
CA ARG A 57 -10.35 10.92 -8.62
C ARG A 57 -11.71 11.58 -8.75
N LEU A 58 -11.74 12.88 -8.53
CA LEU A 58 -12.90 13.74 -8.69
C LEU A 58 -12.75 14.53 -10.00
N ASP A 59 -13.85 14.68 -10.71
CA ASP A 59 -13.92 15.55 -11.89
C ASP A 59 -14.06 17.03 -11.52
N ALA A 60 -14.18 17.90 -12.53
CA ALA A 60 -14.34 19.33 -12.35
C ALA A 60 -15.65 19.73 -11.64
N CYS A 61 -16.65 18.85 -11.59
CA CYS A 61 -17.89 19.05 -10.84
C CYS A 61 -17.76 18.59 -9.39
N GLY A 62 -16.65 17.93 -9.03
CA GLY A 62 -16.43 17.31 -7.73
C GLY A 62 -17.10 15.94 -7.58
N GLU A 63 -17.52 15.34 -8.68
CA GLU A 63 -18.13 14.02 -8.70
C GLU A 63 -17.06 12.92 -8.80
N LEU A 64 -17.32 11.76 -8.20
CA LEU A 64 -16.41 10.62 -8.21
C LEU A 64 -16.35 9.99 -9.61
N ALA A 65 -15.20 10.09 -10.27
CA ALA A 65 -14.97 9.58 -11.61
C ALA A 65 -14.25 8.22 -11.63
N GLU A 66 -13.34 7.99 -10.68
CA GLU A 66 -12.55 6.77 -10.58
C GLU A 66 -11.99 6.64 -9.17
N LEU A 67 -11.74 5.41 -8.73
CA LEU A 67 -11.02 5.15 -7.50
C LEU A 67 -9.94 4.08 -7.70
N THR A 68 -8.95 4.08 -6.84
CA THR A 68 -7.99 2.98 -6.69
C THR A 68 -7.69 2.73 -5.22
N ALA A 69 -7.40 1.50 -4.89
CA ALA A 69 -7.08 1.08 -3.55
C ALA A 69 -5.58 0.89 -3.38
N ILE A 70 -5.07 1.27 -2.22
CA ILE A 70 -3.67 1.07 -1.85
C ILE A 70 -3.63 0.28 -0.55
N GLU A 71 -2.86 -0.79 -0.57
CA GLU A 71 -2.53 -1.61 0.58
C GLU A 71 -1.06 -1.43 0.90
N VAL A 72 -0.75 -1.08 2.14
CA VAL A 72 0.63 -0.89 2.59
C VAL A 72 0.97 -2.02 3.56
N GLN A 73 1.91 -2.84 3.20
CA GLN A 73 2.25 -4.02 3.98
C GLN A 73 3.73 -4.06 4.33
N THR A 74 4.01 -4.19 5.59
CA THR A 74 5.31 -4.61 6.12
C THR A 74 5.28 -6.09 6.46
N ILE A 75 6.35 -6.62 7.02
CA ILE A 75 6.40 -8.00 7.51
C ILE A 75 6.46 -8.02 9.02
N ASP A 76 5.69 -8.92 9.62
CA ASP A 76 5.73 -9.15 11.06
C ASP A 76 7.02 -9.86 11.48
N THR A 77 7.37 -9.77 12.76
CA THR A 77 8.48 -10.51 13.35
C THR A 77 8.00 -11.81 14.00
N THR A 78 8.91 -12.77 14.16
CA THR A 78 8.64 -14.07 14.82
C THR A 78 8.45 -13.96 16.33
N GLY A 79 8.75 -12.79 16.90
CA GLY A 79 8.64 -12.50 18.32
C GLY A 79 8.64 -11.01 18.59
N SER A 80 8.75 -10.62 19.85
CA SER A 80 8.82 -9.21 20.25
C SER A 80 10.25 -8.67 20.17
N TYR A 81 10.46 -7.63 19.41
CA TYR A 81 11.71 -6.87 19.35
C TYR A 81 11.71 -5.66 20.32
N GLY A 82 10.85 -5.67 21.34
CA GLY A 82 10.69 -4.55 22.27
C GLY A 82 11.97 -4.13 22.97
N ASN A 83 12.80 -5.09 23.39
CA ASN A 83 14.09 -4.81 24.03
C ASN A 83 15.10 -4.17 23.07
N ALA A 84 15.21 -4.70 21.85
CA ALA A 84 16.09 -4.14 20.83
C ALA A 84 15.66 -2.72 20.43
N ARG A 85 14.35 -2.50 20.28
CA ARG A 85 13.78 -1.18 20.01
C ARG A 85 14.06 -0.20 21.14
N LYS A 86 13.89 -0.61 22.42
CA LYS A 86 14.14 0.23 23.59
C LYS A 86 15.61 0.61 23.67
N SER A 87 16.52 -0.35 23.55
CA SER A 87 17.96 -0.10 23.53
C SER A 87 18.35 0.88 22.42
N LEU A 88 17.80 0.72 21.22
CA LEU A 88 18.07 1.64 20.11
C LEU A 88 17.52 3.04 20.36
N SER A 89 16.29 3.18 20.86
CA SER A 89 15.64 4.48 21.04
C SER A 89 16.16 5.26 22.24
N GLU A 90 16.45 4.58 23.36
CA GLU A 90 16.84 5.21 24.63
C GLU A 90 18.36 5.28 24.82
N GLU A 91 19.09 4.22 24.44
CA GLU A 91 20.51 4.07 24.68
C GLU A 91 21.37 4.26 23.43
N ARG A 92 20.75 4.36 22.23
CA ARG A 92 21.44 4.43 20.94
C ARG A 92 22.37 3.23 20.69
N LYS A 93 22.02 2.06 21.25
CA LYS A 93 22.77 0.83 21.10
C LYS A 93 22.02 -0.19 20.27
N VAL A 94 22.77 -0.87 19.41
CA VAL A 94 22.28 -2.04 18.69
C VAL A 94 22.66 -3.28 19.51
N ILE A 95 21.67 -4.03 19.96
CA ILE A 95 21.86 -5.31 20.67
C ILE A 95 21.54 -6.47 19.74
N ALA A 96 22.19 -7.60 19.95
CA ALA A 96 21.84 -8.84 19.27
C ALA A 96 20.44 -9.28 19.71
N ASP A 97 19.61 -9.65 18.73
CA ASP A 97 18.28 -10.20 18.96
C ASP A 97 18.13 -11.49 18.17
N THR A 98 17.34 -12.42 18.70
CA THR A 98 17.00 -13.69 18.04
C THR A 98 15.72 -13.59 17.23
N VAL A 99 15.05 -12.45 17.30
CA VAL A 99 13.81 -12.20 16.57
C VAL A 99 14.10 -12.01 15.09
N GLY A 100 13.51 -12.86 14.25
CA GLY A 100 13.60 -12.77 12.80
C GLY A 100 12.32 -12.24 12.17
N LEU A 101 12.35 -12.03 10.86
CA LEU A 101 11.16 -11.70 10.07
C LEU A 101 10.31 -12.95 9.84
N ASN A 102 9.01 -12.82 10.00
CA ASN A 102 8.06 -13.93 9.84
C ASN A 102 7.69 -14.13 8.37
N TRP A 103 8.61 -14.74 7.61
CA TRP A 103 8.43 -14.98 6.17
C TRP A 103 7.28 -15.91 5.83
N GLU A 104 6.80 -16.74 6.76
CA GLU A 104 5.62 -17.58 6.54
C GLU A 104 4.34 -16.75 6.36
N ASN A 105 4.28 -15.56 6.95
CA ASN A 105 3.14 -14.66 6.80
C ASN A 105 2.94 -14.22 5.34
N VAL A 106 3.98 -14.23 4.50
CA VAL A 106 3.83 -13.96 3.07
C VAL A 106 2.83 -14.94 2.44
N SER A 107 3.00 -16.23 2.68
CA SER A 107 2.09 -17.26 2.12
C SER A 107 0.76 -17.36 2.87
N LYS A 108 0.79 -17.23 4.21
CA LYS A 108 -0.39 -17.49 5.06
C LYS A 108 -1.35 -16.29 5.11
N ARG A 109 -0.83 -15.07 4.97
CA ARG A 109 -1.63 -13.84 5.16
C ARG A 109 -1.54 -12.87 3.98
N ILE A 110 -0.34 -12.48 3.57
CA ILE A 110 -0.15 -11.42 2.59
C ILE A 110 -0.74 -11.81 1.24
N ILE A 111 -0.29 -12.90 0.64
CA ILE A 111 -0.76 -13.33 -0.69
C ILE A 111 -2.28 -13.57 -0.70
N PRO A 112 -2.89 -14.34 0.24
CA PRO A 112 -4.34 -14.51 0.26
C PRO A 112 -5.11 -13.19 0.38
N GLN A 113 -4.65 -12.25 1.19
CA GLN A 113 -5.30 -10.95 1.34
C GLN A 113 -5.24 -10.12 0.06
N ILE A 114 -4.09 -10.06 -0.61
CA ILE A 114 -3.92 -9.33 -1.87
C ILE A 114 -4.88 -9.89 -2.94
N ILE A 115 -4.89 -11.22 -3.10
CA ILE A 115 -5.77 -11.90 -4.08
C ILE A 115 -7.23 -11.60 -3.77
N TYR A 116 -7.65 -11.74 -2.51
CA TYR A 116 -9.03 -11.49 -2.12
C TYR A 116 -9.44 -10.02 -2.37
N LYS A 117 -8.61 -9.07 -1.94
CA LYS A 117 -8.87 -7.63 -2.13
C LYS A 117 -8.93 -7.28 -3.63
N GLY A 118 -8.00 -7.80 -4.43
CA GLY A 118 -8.03 -7.62 -5.89
C GLY A 118 -9.31 -8.15 -6.54
N GLN A 119 -9.78 -9.34 -6.14
CA GLN A 119 -11.03 -9.92 -6.63
C GLN A 119 -12.28 -9.13 -6.21
N VAL A 120 -12.30 -8.56 -5.01
CA VAL A 120 -13.42 -7.71 -4.57
C VAL A 120 -13.44 -6.40 -5.36
N LEU A 121 -12.27 -5.76 -5.48
CA LEU A 121 -12.14 -4.50 -6.21
C LEU A 121 -12.41 -4.62 -7.71
N GLN A 122 -12.20 -5.80 -8.31
CA GLN A 122 -12.57 -6.08 -9.70
C GLN A 122 -14.06 -5.86 -9.99
N ARG A 123 -14.92 -5.99 -8.98
CA ARG A 123 -16.38 -5.85 -9.10
C ARG A 123 -16.87 -4.42 -8.87
N GLU A 124 -15.96 -3.53 -8.56
CA GLU A 124 -16.23 -2.11 -8.37
C GLU A 124 -15.97 -1.39 -9.69
N ASP A 125 -17.03 -0.95 -10.36
CA ASP A 125 -16.97 -0.35 -11.70
C ASP A 125 -16.07 0.89 -11.76
N LEU A 126 -15.94 1.59 -10.64
CA LEU A 126 -15.06 2.77 -10.53
C LEU A 126 -13.60 2.41 -10.24
N CYS A 127 -13.30 1.17 -9.83
CA CYS A 127 -11.93 0.71 -9.59
C CYS A 127 -11.29 0.19 -10.87
N ARG A 128 -10.97 1.09 -11.79
CA ARG A 128 -10.47 0.72 -13.12
C ARG A 128 -9.00 0.35 -13.15
N SER A 129 -8.22 0.84 -12.20
CA SER A 129 -6.76 0.67 -12.14
C SER A 129 -6.32 -0.48 -11.23
N GLY A 130 -7.26 -1.17 -10.57
CA GLY A 130 -6.96 -2.30 -9.69
C GLY A 130 -6.40 -1.90 -8.32
N LEU A 131 -5.61 -2.79 -7.72
CA LEU A 131 -5.02 -2.65 -6.37
C LEU A 131 -3.54 -2.30 -6.46
N TYR A 132 -3.11 -1.28 -5.73
CA TYR A 132 -1.70 -0.97 -5.52
C TYR A 132 -1.22 -1.57 -4.19
N PHE A 133 -0.24 -2.45 -4.26
CA PHE A 133 0.36 -3.09 -3.10
C PHE A 133 1.75 -2.53 -2.86
N VAL A 134 1.88 -1.76 -1.78
CA VAL A 134 3.12 -1.05 -1.41
C VAL A 134 3.83 -1.84 -0.31
N CYS A 135 5.06 -2.25 -0.54
CA CYS A 135 5.80 -3.04 0.42
C CYS A 135 7.31 -2.82 0.34
N PRO A 136 8.07 -3.16 1.41
CA PRO A 136 9.52 -3.20 1.34
C PRO A 136 10.03 -4.15 0.26
N HIS A 137 11.13 -3.81 -0.39
CA HIS A 137 11.72 -4.60 -1.48
C HIS A 137 11.97 -6.08 -1.12
N PRO A 138 12.46 -6.44 0.07
CA PRO A 138 12.58 -7.85 0.47
C PRO A 138 11.24 -8.59 0.52
N VAL A 139 10.15 -7.91 0.92
CA VAL A 139 8.80 -8.50 0.92
C VAL A 139 8.32 -8.75 -0.50
N TYR A 140 8.54 -7.80 -1.41
CA TYR A 140 8.25 -7.96 -2.83
C TYR A 140 8.95 -9.19 -3.43
N HIS A 141 10.26 -9.33 -3.20
CA HIS A 141 11.02 -10.50 -3.65
C HIS A 141 10.44 -11.80 -3.12
N ARG A 142 10.10 -11.84 -1.84
CA ARG A 142 9.54 -13.04 -1.22
C ARG A 142 8.15 -13.39 -1.77
N VAL A 143 7.33 -12.39 -2.07
CA VAL A 143 6.04 -12.60 -2.76
C VAL A 143 6.27 -13.21 -4.15
N LEU A 144 7.19 -12.64 -4.94
CA LEU A 144 7.51 -13.16 -6.28
C LEU A 144 7.98 -14.61 -6.23
N GLU A 145 8.91 -14.95 -5.33
CA GLU A 145 9.38 -16.34 -5.14
C GLU A 145 8.22 -17.30 -4.86
N ARG A 146 7.29 -16.91 -3.99
CA ARG A 146 6.12 -17.73 -3.63
C ARG A 146 5.12 -17.87 -4.77
N LEU A 147 5.08 -16.93 -5.68
CA LEU A 147 4.24 -16.98 -6.89
C LEU A 147 4.95 -17.69 -8.07
N GLY A 148 6.16 -18.18 -7.88
CA GLY A 148 6.89 -18.98 -8.85
C GLY A 148 7.90 -18.21 -9.70
N GLY A 149 8.21 -16.96 -9.33
CA GLY A 149 9.18 -16.09 -9.98
C GLY A 149 8.56 -15.06 -10.91
N LYS A 150 9.28 -13.96 -11.14
CA LYS A 150 8.82 -12.82 -11.95
C LYS A 150 8.48 -13.24 -13.40
N GLU A 151 9.22 -14.20 -13.94
CA GLU A 151 9.07 -14.72 -15.30
C GLU A 151 7.74 -15.48 -15.53
N LYS A 152 7.08 -15.91 -14.45
CA LYS A 152 5.78 -16.59 -14.52
C LYS A 152 4.59 -15.65 -14.35
N LEU A 153 4.85 -14.40 -13.99
CA LEU A 153 3.81 -13.41 -13.79
C LEU A 153 3.72 -12.51 -15.03
N PRO A 154 2.59 -12.53 -15.75
CA PRO A 154 2.42 -11.65 -16.89
C PRO A 154 2.38 -10.19 -16.42
N VAL A 155 3.14 -9.34 -17.09
CA VAL A 155 3.02 -7.89 -16.93
C VAL A 155 1.83 -7.44 -17.77
N CYS A 156 0.84 -6.87 -17.14
CA CYS A 156 -0.36 -6.36 -17.80
C CYS A 156 -0.48 -4.83 -17.59
N PRO A 157 -1.14 -4.13 -18.50
CA PRO A 157 -1.49 -2.73 -18.26
C PRO A 157 -2.45 -2.62 -17.07
N SER A 158 -2.54 -1.41 -16.52
CA SER A 158 -3.49 -1.10 -15.45
C SER A 158 -4.91 -1.36 -15.90
N GLN A 159 -5.61 -2.22 -15.19
CA GLN A 159 -6.98 -2.66 -15.52
C GLN A 159 -7.68 -3.17 -14.25
N PRO A 160 -9.01 -3.33 -14.25
CA PRO A 160 -9.72 -3.98 -13.15
C PRO A 160 -9.10 -5.34 -12.81
N ALA A 161 -8.97 -5.66 -11.53
CA ALA A 161 -8.30 -6.84 -10.99
C ALA A 161 -6.77 -6.91 -11.14
N SER A 162 -6.10 -5.97 -11.80
CA SER A 162 -4.65 -5.92 -11.77
C SER A 162 -4.14 -5.61 -10.35
N ILE A 163 -2.99 -6.18 -10.01
CA ILE A 163 -2.28 -5.90 -8.77
C ILE A 163 -0.94 -5.27 -9.14
N HIS A 164 -0.77 -4.01 -8.73
CA HIS A 164 0.45 -3.25 -8.97
C HIS A 164 1.35 -3.33 -7.76
N PHE A 165 2.50 -3.96 -7.90
CA PHE A 165 3.50 -3.95 -6.84
C PHE A 165 4.32 -2.66 -6.91
N VAL A 166 4.36 -1.94 -5.80
CA VAL A 166 5.22 -0.78 -5.59
C VAL A 166 6.17 -1.12 -4.46
N SER A 167 7.38 -1.49 -4.81
CA SER A 167 8.39 -1.79 -3.79
C SER A 167 9.23 -0.57 -3.48
N TYR A 168 9.62 -0.43 -2.22
CA TYR A 168 10.49 0.64 -1.73
C TYR A 168 11.66 0.09 -0.94
N ASP A 169 12.77 0.81 -0.97
CA ASP A 169 13.95 0.54 -0.18
C ASP A 169 14.62 1.85 0.24
N PHE A 170 15.59 1.77 1.12
CA PHE A 170 16.43 2.89 1.46
C PHE A 170 17.30 3.26 0.27
N ILE A 171 17.27 4.53 -0.14
CA ILE A 171 18.07 5.03 -1.24
C ILE A 171 19.13 6.01 -0.72
N GLY A 172 20.32 5.93 -1.32
CA GLY A 172 21.44 6.79 -1.01
C GLY A 172 22.56 6.10 -0.22
N ASN A 173 23.69 6.79 -0.16
CA ASN A 173 24.84 6.39 0.64
C ASN A 173 24.57 6.68 2.13
N LYS A 174 25.47 6.22 3.00
CA LYS A 174 25.39 6.51 4.44
C LYS A 174 25.05 7.98 4.68
N VAL A 175 23.94 8.20 5.38
CA VAL A 175 23.60 9.53 5.88
C VAL A 175 24.32 9.78 7.21
N PRO A 176 24.64 11.04 7.56
CA PRO A 176 25.20 11.36 8.87
C PRO A 176 24.32 10.88 10.02
N ASP A 177 24.93 10.55 11.14
CA ASP A 177 24.21 10.12 12.34
C ASP A 177 23.15 11.14 12.74
N GLY A 178 21.95 10.65 13.00
CA GLY A 178 20.79 11.47 13.35
C GLY A 178 20.00 12.02 12.18
N CYS A 179 20.42 11.80 10.92
CA CYS A 179 19.67 12.14 9.74
C CYS A 179 18.68 11.04 9.34
N ILE A 180 17.58 11.44 8.71
CA ILE A 180 16.59 10.50 8.16
C ILE A 180 17.12 9.94 6.84
N MET A 181 17.19 8.62 6.73
CA MET A 181 17.54 7.95 5.48
C MET A 181 16.34 8.03 4.51
N PRO A 182 16.54 8.52 3.28
CA PRO A 182 15.44 8.62 2.32
C PRO A 182 14.99 7.23 1.85
N LEU A 183 13.68 7.10 1.65
CA LEU A 183 13.08 5.95 0.97
C LEU A 183 12.79 6.30 -0.48
N GLY A 184 13.00 5.37 -1.37
CA GLY A 184 12.64 5.51 -2.77
C GLY A 184 11.98 4.26 -3.33
N VAL A 185 11.23 4.43 -4.40
CA VAL A 185 10.65 3.32 -5.17
C VAL A 185 11.76 2.64 -5.96
N VAL A 186 11.81 1.32 -5.92
CA VAL A 186 12.82 0.47 -6.58
C VAL A 186 12.18 -0.63 -7.41
#